data_5dbd7a7919aeef8d886a91086567169a
#
_entry.id   5dbd7a7919aeef8d886a91086567169a
#
_cell.length_a   1.000
_cell.length_b   1.000
_cell.length_c   1.000
_cell.angle_alpha   90.00
_cell.angle_beta   90.00
_cell.angle_gamma   90.00
#
_symmetry.space_group_name_H-M   'P 1'
#
loop_
_entity.id
_entity.type
_entity.pdbx_description
1 polymer ?
#
loop_
_entity_poly.entity_id
_entity_poly.type
_entity_poly.pdbx_seq_one_letter_code
_entity_poly.pdbx_strand_id
1 'polypeptide(L)'
;MARTMISGTLAVALLAQAGVVSAAQNGPVDLTAQAPAPRPSATSTPNPAPAPAASPSAPATAPGAPVVQPTPAPLPPPLAEWSVADAQALLAAIRGIGAEGLFSRDYEPTALAAAIAKGPGPDLNALASRLFVWLAEDLRDGRTPMTARIQWFAVDPDQDVRPSSALLAEAMEKHDVPGVLASLNPTHPDYAELKSMLTKAKDPTQIAMIRANMDRWRWLAHDLGLQYLIINVPEQELRLTVNNKVIRSYRAIVGKPGKTATPQLAEQVRNVVFNPTWTVPQSIVKGEGLGARLIGNPASARRQGYAVSKSADGTITVVQQPGANNSLGLMKLDMPNEHAIYIHDTPNRALFNLPSRALSHGCIRAERASELAMTMAILGADITPDQGVEYTLSGKYTKVPMTKTFPVYITYFTVARDVNGLMRSFSDLYGRDAPVIASFAQPRQLHTSQRKSNEAVIKLDNPL
;
A
#
# COMPACT_ATOMS: atom_id res chain seq x y z
N MET A 1 -35.61 32.55 34.34
CA MET A 1 -34.13 32.28 34.43
C MET A 1 -33.71 31.51 33.20
N ALA A 2 -33.24 32.24 32.18
CA ALA A 2 -32.80 31.68 30.92
C ALA A 2 -31.27 31.48 30.97
N ARG A 3 -30.80 30.27 30.73
CA ARG A 3 -29.36 29.96 30.54
C ARG A 3 -29.05 29.96 29.04
N THR A 4 -28.35 30.94 28.59
CA THR A 4 -27.82 31.12 27.26
C THR A 4 -26.63 30.15 27.06
N MET A 5 -26.72 29.25 26.09
CA MET A 5 -25.55 28.47 25.60
C MET A 5 -24.82 29.29 24.54
N ILE A 6 -23.55 29.54 24.78
CA ILE A 6 -22.64 30.19 23.84
C ILE A 6 -21.97 29.08 23.03
N SER A 7 -22.34 28.97 21.75
CA SER A 7 -21.62 28.15 20.78
C SER A 7 -20.39 28.94 20.28
N GLY A 8 -19.20 28.50 20.66
CA GLY A 8 -17.95 29.04 20.15
C GLY A 8 -17.60 28.44 18.78
N THR A 9 -17.83 29.20 17.72
CA THR A 9 -17.34 28.86 16.37
C THR A 9 -15.91 29.39 16.24
N LEU A 10 -14.94 28.49 16.18
CA LEU A 10 -13.53 28.83 15.94
C LEU A 10 -13.33 29.07 14.44
N ALA A 11 -13.34 30.36 14.02
CA ALA A 11 -12.98 30.77 12.67
C ALA A 11 -11.47 30.96 12.59
N VAL A 12 -10.78 30.10 11.83
CA VAL A 12 -9.36 30.32 11.47
C VAL A 12 -9.33 31.19 10.22
N ALA A 13 -9.03 32.48 10.42
CA ALA A 13 -8.76 33.41 9.33
C ALA A 13 -7.28 33.34 8.98
N LEU A 14 -6.93 32.86 7.77
CA LEU A 14 -5.58 32.99 7.20
C LEU A 14 -5.48 34.31 6.44
N LEU A 15 -4.61 35.19 6.93
CA LEU A 15 -4.17 36.39 6.22
C LEU A 15 -3.19 36.02 5.10
N ALA A 16 -3.62 36.23 3.85
CA ALA A 16 -2.72 36.23 2.70
C ALA A 16 -2.07 37.65 2.56
N GLN A 17 -0.76 37.73 2.73
CA GLN A 17 0.00 38.89 2.25
C GLN A 17 0.88 38.48 1.08
N ALA A 18 0.61 39.08 -0.07
CA ALA A 18 1.38 38.93 -1.29
C ALA A 18 2.62 39.86 -1.20
N GLY A 19 3.81 39.30 -1.17
CA GLY A 19 5.07 39.95 -1.40
C GLY A 19 5.58 39.66 -2.81
N VAL A 20 5.59 40.68 -3.67
CA VAL A 20 6.17 40.63 -5.02
C VAL A 20 7.68 40.69 -4.88
N VAL A 21 8.38 39.64 -5.32
CA VAL A 21 9.85 39.69 -5.55
C VAL A 21 10.13 39.33 -7.00
N SER A 22 10.81 40.24 -7.65
CA SER A 22 11.24 40.30 -9.04
C SER A 22 11.99 39.05 -9.51
N ALA A 23 11.61 38.56 -10.69
CA ALA A 23 12.25 37.45 -11.37
C ALA A 23 13.56 37.89 -12.03
N ALA A 24 14.67 37.23 -11.70
CA ALA A 24 15.88 37.22 -12.53
C ALA A 24 15.76 36.05 -13.54
N GLN A 25 15.84 36.41 -14.80
CA GLN A 25 15.81 35.50 -15.93
C GLN A 25 17.12 34.68 -16.01
N ASN A 26 17.02 33.36 -15.97
CA ASN A 26 18.05 32.47 -16.52
C ASN A 26 17.39 31.54 -17.53
N GLY A 27 17.94 31.59 -18.75
CA GLY A 27 17.44 30.92 -19.93
C GLY A 27 17.46 29.39 -19.88
N PRO A 28 16.80 28.74 -20.86
CA PRO A 28 16.60 27.29 -20.86
C PRO A 28 17.90 26.54 -21.22
N VAL A 29 18.24 25.54 -20.41
CA VAL A 29 19.28 24.55 -20.74
C VAL A 29 18.64 23.49 -21.62
N ASP A 30 19.13 23.41 -22.85
CA ASP A 30 18.74 22.43 -23.87
C ASP A 30 19.29 21.04 -23.48
N LEU A 31 18.40 20.05 -23.30
CA LEU A 31 18.72 18.65 -23.01
C LEU A 31 18.42 17.76 -24.21
N THR A 32 18.96 18.09 -25.38
CA THR A 32 19.06 17.15 -26.50
C THR A 32 20.51 16.67 -26.62
N ALA A 33 20.89 15.67 -25.84
CA ALA A 33 22.13 14.93 -26.07
C ALA A 33 21.79 13.62 -26.79
N GLN A 34 22.23 13.55 -28.07
CA GLN A 34 22.20 12.39 -28.94
C GLN A 34 23.00 11.21 -28.37
N ALA A 35 22.45 10.01 -28.55
CA ALA A 35 23.12 8.75 -28.24
C ALA A 35 24.31 8.51 -29.16
N PRO A 36 25.46 8.03 -28.66
CA PRO A 36 26.57 7.64 -29.50
C PRO A 36 26.34 6.27 -30.14
N ALA A 37 26.77 6.14 -31.39
CA ALA A 37 26.72 4.94 -32.25
C ALA A 37 27.56 3.76 -31.70
N PRO A 38 27.22 2.50 -32.02
CA PRO A 38 27.93 1.33 -31.53
C PRO A 38 29.29 1.16 -32.17
N ARG A 39 30.31 0.82 -31.36
CA ARG A 39 31.65 0.45 -31.83
C ARG A 39 31.71 -1.04 -32.25
N PRO A 40 32.52 -1.41 -33.22
CA PRO A 40 32.63 -2.78 -33.71
C PRO A 40 33.36 -3.71 -32.73
N SER A 41 32.96 -4.98 -32.75
CA SER A 41 33.44 -6.06 -31.92
C SER A 41 34.93 -6.36 -32.15
N ALA A 42 35.69 -6.47 -31.07
CA ALA A 42 37.06 -6.96 -31.10
C ALA A 42 37.09 -8.50 -31.00
N THR A 43 37.86 -9.12 -31.86
CA THR A 43 38.15 -10.55 -31.99
C THR A 43 38.81 -11.13 -30.73
N SER A 44 38.30 -12.27 -30.28
CA SER A 44 38.81 -13.05 -29.16
C SER A 44 40.07 -13.83 -29.52
N THR A 45 41.13 -13.67 -28.73
CA THR A 45 42.30 -14.56 -28.69
C THR A 45 42.07 -15.70 -27.69
N PRO A 46 42.55 -16.93 -27.95
CA PRO A 46 42.31 -18.08 -27.12
C PRO A 46 43.18 -18.10 -25.86
N ASN A 47 42.61 -18.54 -24.76
CA ASN A 47 43.20 -18.69 -23.43
C ASN A 47 44.02 -20.00 -23.35
N PRO A 48 45.21 -20.04 -22.72
CA PRO A 48 45.99 -21.27 -22.57
C PRO A 48 45.41 -22.21 -21.51
N ALA A 49 45.63 -23.52 -21.72
CA ALA A 49 45.14 -24.62 -20.93
C ALA A 49 45.61 -24.63 -19.44
N PRO A 50 44.82 -25.14 -18.51
CA PRO A 50 45.19 -25.20 -17.07
C PRO A 50 46.10 -26.39 -16.78
N ALA A 51 47.02 -26.19 -15.80
CA ALA A 51 47.89 -27.19 -15.24
C ALA A 51 47.18 -28.19 -14.33
N PRO A 52 47.69 -29.41 -14.08
CA PRO A 52 46.98 -30.48 -13.40
C PRO A 52 46.83 -30.24 -11.91
N ALA A 53 45.65 -30.61 -11.39
CA ALA A 53 45.19 -30.46 -10.03
C ALA A 53 45.91 -31.40 -9.06
N ALA A 54 46.26 -30.89 -7.88
CA ALA A 54 46.70 -31.66 -6.73
C ALA A 54 45.53 -32.39 -6.06
N SER A 55 45.79 -33.59 -5.54
CA SER A 55 44.78 -34.47 -4.88
C SER A 55 44.13 -33.86 -3.64
N PRO A 56 42.84 -34.16 -3.37
CA PRO A 56 42.10 -33.54 -2.32
C PRO A 56 42.40 -34.11 -0.93
N SER A 57 42.66 -33.26 0.04
CA SER A 57 42.59 -33.56 1.49
C SER A 57 41.15 -33.74 1.94
N ALA A 58 40.92 -34.62 2.87
CA ALA A 58 39.63 -35.00 3.43
C ALA A 58 38.79 -33.79 3.91
N PRO A 59 37.44 -33.80 3.70
CA PRO A 59 36.58 -32.68 4.06
C PRO A 59 36.38 -32.58 5.59
N ALA A 60 36.60 -31.38 6.12
CA ALA A 60 36.10 -30.99 7.42
C ALA A 60 34.58 -30.94 7.40
N THR A 61 33.96 -31.54 8.40
CA THR A 61 32.50 -31.54 8.62
C THR A 61 31.98 -30.12 8.69
N ALA A 62 31.19 -29.75 7.69
CA ALA A 62 30.44 -28.49 7.67
C ALA A 62 29.36 -28.51 8.76
N PRO A 63 29.05 -27.34 9.40
CA PRO A 63 27.90 -27.23 10.30
C PRO A 63 26.62 -27.55 9.53
N GLY A 64 25.75 -28.38 10.15
CA GLY A 64 24.53 -28.88 9.50
C GLY A 64 23.68 -27.74 8.94
N ALA A 65 23.23 -27.93 7.70
CA ALA A 65 22.21 -27.08 7.10
C ALA A 65 20.98 -26.99 8.03
N PRO A 66 20.32 -25.82 8.12
CA PRO A 66 19.12 -25.70 8.93
C PRO A 66 18.08 -26.73 8.44
N VAL A 67 17.65 -27.57 9.37
CA VAL A 67 16.56 -28.52 9.12
C VAL A 67 15.32 -27.68 8.84
N VAL A 68 14.92 -27.60 7.58
CA VAL A 68 13.62 -27.03 7.18
C VAL A 68 12.57 -27.92 7.83
N GLN A 69 11.97 -27.46 8.91
CA GLN A 69 10.81 -28.13 9.49
C GLN A 69 9.72 -28.18 8.41
N PRO A 70 9.09 -29.34 8.18
CA PRO A 70 7.97 -29.41 7.24
C PRO A 70 6.89 -28.44 7.72
N THR A 71 6.41 -27.59 6.82
CA THR A 71 5.27 -26.72 7.09
C THR A 71 4.13 -27.60 7.62
N PRO A 72 3.53 -27.28 8.78
CA PRO A 72 2.43 -28.05 9.33
C PRO A 72 1.35 -28.24 8.25
N ALA A 73 0.82 -29.45 8.12
CA ALA A 73 -0.30 -29.70 7.23
C ALA A 73 -1.45 -28.75 7.60
N PRO A 74 -2.17 -28.17 6.63
CA PRO A 74 -3.30 -27.31 6.91
C PRO A 74 -4.27 -28.02 7.84
N LEU A 75 -4.70 -27.34 8.90
CA LEU A 75 -5.74 -27.89 9.78
C LEU A 75 -6.97 -28.22 8.94
N PRO A 76 -7.66 -29.35 9.23
CA PRO A 76 -8.91 -29.66 8.54
C PRO A 76 -9.88 -28.48 8.73
N PRO A 77 -10.71 -28.15 7.72
CA PRO A 77 -11.68 -27.08 7.83
C PRO A 77 -12.57 -27.32 9.04
N PRO A 78 -12.97 -26.27 9.78
CA PRO A 78 -13.87 -26.42 10.92
C PRO A 78 -15.16 -27.08 10.45
N LEU A 79 -15.67 -28.02 11.26
CA LEU A 79 -16.89 -28.77 11.00
C LEU A 79 -17.96 -28.38 12.01
N ALA A 80 -19.17 -28.10 11.53
CA ALA A 80 -20.32 -27.81 12.38
C ALA A 80 -21.49 -28.72 12.03
N GLU A 81 -22.44 -28.87 12.94
CA GLU A 81 -23.73 -29.49 12.65
C GLU A 81 -24.67 -28.47 12.00
N TRP A 82 -25.23 -28.82 10.87
CA TRP A 82 -26.10 -27.96 10.09
C TRP A 82 -27.56 -28.41 10.14
N SER A 83 -28.42 -27.47 10.53
CA SER A 83 -29.86 -27.63 10.29
C SER A 83 -30.17 -27.43 8.80
N VAL A 84 -31.27 -28.01 8.33
CA VAL A 84 -31.77 -27.77 6.96
C VAL A 84 -32.03 -26.27 6.74
N ALA A 85 -32.54 -25.56 7.74
CA ALA A 85 -32.83 -24.13 7.68
C ALA A 85 -31.55 -23.29 7.49
N ASP A 86 -30.51 -23.51 8.29
CA ASP A 86 -29.24 -22.81 8.19
C ASP A 86 -28.53 -23.11 6.84
N ALA A 87 -28.60 -24.36 6.38
CA ALA A 87 -28.05 -24.75 5.07
C ALA A 87 -28.82 -24.09 3.91
N GLN A 88 -30.14 -23.92 4.01
CA GLN A 88 -30.96 -23.20 3.06
C GLN A 88 -30.60 -21.69 3.06
N ALA A 89 -30.35 -21.10 4.23
CA ALA A 89 -29.89 -19.72 4.38
C ALA A 89 -28.51 -19.52 3.71
N LEU A 90 -27.57 -20.45 3.89
CA LEU A 90 -26.28 -20.45 3.18
C LEU A 90 -26.47 -20.55 1.67
N LEU A 91 -27.32 -21.45 1.18
CA LEU A 91 -27.60 -21.59 -0.24
C LEU A 91 -28.20 -20.32 -0.85
N ALA A 92 -29.09 -19.64 -0.12
CA ALA A 92 -29.67 -18.36 -0.54
C ALA A 92 -28.56 -17.29 -0.62
N ALA A 93 -27.69 -17.18 0.38
CA ALA A 93 -26.55 -16.26 0.38
C ALA A 93 -25.61 -16.54 -0.81
N ILE A 94 -25.26 -17.80 -1.09
CA ILE A 94 -24.43 -18.18 -2.25
C ILE A 94 -25.09 -17.80 -3.57
N ARG A 95 -26.39 -17.99 -3.72
CA ARG A 95 -27.12 -17.62 -4.94
C ARG A 95 -27.17 -16.11 -5.15
N GLY A 96 -27.25 -15.33 -4.07
CA GLY A 96 -27.29 -13.87 -4.09
C GLY A 96 -25.91 -13.18 -4.14
N ILE A 97 -24.83 -13.92 -4.03
CA ILE A 97 -23.48 -13.36 -3.81
C ILE A 97 -22.95 -12.48 -4.95
N GLY A 98 -23.58 -12.54 -6.11
CA GLY A 98 -23.30 -11.67 -7.23
C GLY A 98 -23.43 -10.18 -6.91
N ALA A 99 -24.27 -9.82 -5.94
CA ALA A 99 -24.42 -8.45 -5.43
C ALA A 99 -23.16 -7.97 -4.70
N GLU A 100 -22.34 -8.88 -4.17
CA GLU A 100 -21.04 -8.59 -3.56
C GLU A 100 -19.88 -8.72 -4.57
N GLY A 101 -20.17 -8.84 -5.87
CA GLY A 101 -19.16 -8.94 -6.92
C GLY A 101 -18.50 -10.31 -7.06
N LEU A 102 -18.89 -11.30 -6.25
CA LEU A 102 -18.40 -12.67 -6.27
C LEU A 102 -19.24 -13.54 -7.21
N PHE A 103 -18.86 -14.80 -7.39
CA PHE A 103 -19.53 -15.70 -8.33
C PHE A 103 -20.10 -16.90 -7.61
N SER A 104 -21.42 -17.10 -7.69
CA SER A 104 -22.12 -18.22 -7.07
C SER A 104 -21.54 -19.60 -7.47
N ARG A 105 -21.03 -19.74 -8.69
CA ARG A 105 -20.41 -20.98 -9.20
C ARG A 105 -19.19 -21.45 -8.39
N ASP A 106 -18.50 -20.53 -7.70
CA ASP A 106 -17.31 -20.82 -6.91
C ASP A 106 -17.65 -21.56 -5.59
N TYR A 107 -18.94 -21.61 -5.22
CA TYR A 107 -19.43 -22.17 -3.95
C TYR A 107 -20.45 -23.31 -4.16
N GLU A 108 -20.35 -24.04 -5.22
CA GLU A 108 -21.06 -25.29 -5.50
C GLU A 108 -22.58 -25.31 -5.14
N PRO A 109 -23.41 -24.33 -5.59
CA PRO A 109 -24.81 -24.21 -5.13
C PRO A 109 -25.67 -25.42 -5.47
N THR A 110 -25.37 -26.12 -6.57
CA THR A 110 -26.10 -27.31 -6.98
C THR A 110 -25.80 -28.49 -6.05
N ALA A 111 -24.53 -28.69 -5.67
CA ALA A 111 -24.13 -29.73 -4.73
C ALA A 111 -24.74 -29.49 -3.34
N LEU A 112 -24.73 -28.22 -2.87
CA LEU A 112 -25.36 -27.86 -1.60
C LEU A 112 -26.88 -28.12 -1.61
N ALA A 113 -27.57 -27.74 -2.68
CA ALA A 113 -29.00 -28.00 -2.81
C ALA A 113 -29.30 -29.52 -2.78
N ALA A 114 -28.48 -30.33 -3.44
CA ALA A 114 -28.63 -31.81 -3.42
C ALA A 114 -28.38 -32.41 -2.02
N ALA A 115 -27.39 -31.86 -1.26
CA ALA A 115 -27.13 -32.30 0.10
C ALA A 115 -28.29 -31.92 1.05
N ILE A 116 -28.83 -30.69 0.91
CA ILE A 116 -30.02 -30.25 1.68
C ILE A 116 -31.22 -31.18 1.45
N ALA A 117 -31.45 -31.59 0.20
CA ALA A 117 -32.57 -32.48 -0.14
C ALA A 117 -32.47 -33.88 0.51
N LYS A 118 -31.26 -34.33 0.86
CA LYS A 118 -31.03 -35.57 1.61
C LYS A 118 -31.32 -35.45 3.11
N GLY A 119 -31.43 -34.24 3.64
CA GLY A 119 -31.64 -33.95 5.05
C GLY A 119 -30.33 -33.80 5.85
N PRO A 120 -30.46 -33.60 7.17
CA PRO A 120 -29.31 -33.46 8.07
C PRO A 120 -28.43 -34.72 8.09
N GLY A 121 -27.13 -34.53 8.21
CA GLY A 121 -26.17 -35.63 8.31
C GLY A 121 -24.73 -35.20 7.98
N PRO A 122 -23.78 -36.16 8.07
CA PRO A 122 -22.36 -35.85 7.91
C PRO A 122 -22.01 -35.23 6.55
N ASP A 123 -22.67 -35.64 5.47
CA ASP A 123 -22.43 -35.11 4.12
C ASP A 123 -22.83 -33.63 4.04
N LEU A 124 -24.01 -33.28 4.60
CA LEU A 124 -24.44 -31.87 4.66
C LEU A 124 -23.51 -31.04 5.53
N ASN A 125 -23.15 -31.56 6.70
CA ASN A 125 -22.27 -30.88 7.64
C ASN A 125 -20.90 -30.57 7.02
N ALA A 126 -20.27 -31.54 6.36
CA ALA A 126 -18.97 -31.36 5.71
C ALA A 126 -19.04 -30.37 4.56
N LEU A 127 -20.06 -30.50 3.69
CA LEU A 127 -20.19 -29.62 2.52
C LEU A 127 -20.53 -28.17 2.94
N ALA A 128 -21.54 -27.98 3.78
CA ALA A 128 -21.99 -26.67 4.18
C ALA A 128 -20.92 -25.91 4.99
N SER A 129 -20.22 -26.58 5.92
CA SER A 129 -19.11 -25.99 6.66
C SER A 129 -17.99 -25.52 5.73
N ARG A 130 -17.60 -26.36 4.76
CA ARG A 130 -16.58 -26.00 3.75
C ARG A 130 -17.00 -24.77 2.93
N LEU A 131 -18.22 -24.77 2.42
CA LEU A 131 -18.71 -23.68 1.56
C LEU A 131 -18.91 -22.37 2.33
N PHE A 132 -19.34 -22.46 3.60
CA PHE A 132 -19.40 -21.31 4.48
C PHE A 132 -18.00 -20.69 4.69
N VAL A 133 -17.00 -21.52 5.01
CA VAL A 133 -15.62 -21.07 5.21
C VAL A 133 -15.07 -20.42 3.94
N TRP A 134 -15.28 -21.02 2.78
CA TRP A 134 -14.83 -20.45 1.50
C TRP A 134 -15.47 -19.09 1.22
N LEU A 135 -16.77 -18.97 1.44
CA LEU A 135 -17.48 -17.73 1.23
C LEU A 135 -17.07 -16.66 2.25
N ALA A 136 -16.90 -17.05 3.52
CA ALA A 136 -16.45 -16.15 4.57
C ALA A 136 -15.03 -15.60 4.30
N GLU A 137 -14.09 -16.46 3.88
CA GLU A 137 -12.75 -16.01 3.47
C GLU A 137 -12.82 -15.02 2.31
N ASP A 138 -13.58 -15.31 1.26
CA ASP A 138 -13.64 -14.45 0.08
C ASP A 138 -14.33 -13.11 0.36
N LEU A 139 -15.28 -13.06 1.28
CA LEU A 139 -15.92 -11.83 1.74
C LEU A 139 -15.01 -11.00 2.65
N ARG A 140 -14.25 -11.66 3.54
CA ARG A 140 -13.35 -11.02 4.49
C ARG A 140 -12.04 -10.58 3.82
N ASP A 141 -11.38 -11.49 3.09
CA ASP A 141 -9.99 -11.32 2.66
C ASP A 141 -9.86 -11.15 1.13
N GLY A 142 -10.96 -11.29 0.39
CA GLY A 142 -10.99 -11.22 -1.07
C GLY A 142 -10.72 -12.56 -1.77
N ARG A 143 -11.36 -12.70 -2.93
CA ARG A 143 -11.32 -13.95 -3.74
C ARG A 143 -10.06 -14.07 -4.59
N THR A 144 -9.41 -12.95 -4.93
CA THR A 144 -8.20 -12.95 -5.76
C THR A 144 -7.04 -13.63 -5.02
N PRO A 145 -6.40 -14.66 -5.60
CA PRO A 145 -5.27 -15.33 -4.94
C PRO A 145 -4.06 -14.40 -4.84
N MET A 146 -3.25 -14.57 -3.79
CA MET A 146 -2.07 -13.75 -3.54
C MET A 146 -1.10 -13.68 -4.73
N THR A 147 -1.06 -14.71 -5.57
CA THR A 147 -0.24 -14.73 -6.79
C THR A 147 -0.65 -13.67 -7.82
N ALA A 148 -1.91 -13.25 -7.82
CA ALA A 148 -2.44 -12.22 -8.70
C ALA A 148 -2.46 -10.81 -8.07
N ARG A 149 -2.18 -10.68 -6.76
CA ARG A 149 -2.05 -9.39 -6.04
C ARG A 149 -0.63 -8.83 -6.19
N ILE A 150 -0.32 -8.31 -7.38
CA ILE A 150 1.04 -7.88 -7.73
C ILE A 150 1.51 -6.73 -6.84
N GLN A 151 2.67 -6.89 -6.17
CA GLN A 151 3.27 -5.92 -5.25
C GLN A 151 2.29 -5.42 -4.15
N TRP A 152 1.39 -6.27 -3.73
CA TRP A 152 0.52 -6.01 -2.58
C TRP A 152 1.15 -6.62 -1.33
N PHE A 153 1.65 -5.78 -0.43
CA PHE A 153 2.34 -6.15 0.81
C PHE A 153 1.60 -5.66 2.05
N ALA A 154 0.52 -4.89 1.87
CA ALA A 154 -0.33 -4.51 2.99
C ALA A 154 -0.83 -5.78 3.72
N VAL A 155 -0.64 -5.81 5.04
CA VAL A 155 -1.08 -6.92 5.88
C VAL A 155 -2.47 -6.62 6.39
N ASP A 156 -3.40 -7.53 6.10
CA ASP A 156 -4.75 -7.50 6.61
C ASP A 156 -4.81 -8.29 7.92
N PRO A 157 -5.20 -7.68 9.06
CA PRO A 157 -5.32 -8.36 10.34
C PRO A 157 -6.62 -9.16 10.51
N ASP A 158 -7.61 -8.99 9.64
CA ASP A 158 -8.99 -9.45 9.88
C ASP A 158 -9.09 -10.96 10.03
N GLN A 159 -8.26 -11.73 9.33
CA GLN A 159 -8.22 -13.18 9.47
C GLN A 159 -7.75 -13.66 10.86
N ASP A 160 -6.94 -12.88 11.56
CA ASP A 160 -6.50 -13.18 12.93
C ASP A 160 -7.55 -12.74 13.95
N VAL A 161 -8.22 -11.60 13.70
CA VAL A 161 -9.24 -11.02 14.57
C VAL A 161 -10.54 -11.83 14.50
N ARG A 162 -10.92 -12.30 13.29
CA ARG A 162 -12.14 -13.06 13.03
C ARG A 162 -11.84 -14.34 12.25
N PRO A 163 -11.22 -15.37 12.85
CA PRO A 163 -10.87 -16.60 12.17
C PRO A 163 -12.12 -17.34 11.69
N SER A 164 -12.02 -18.05 10.56
CA SER A 164 -13.14 -18.71 9.91
C SER A 164 -13.86 -19.73 10.80
N SER A 165 -13.14 -20.35 11.74
CA SER A 165 -13.74 -21.25 12.75
C SER A 165 -14.66 -20.51 13.73
N ALA A 166 -14.26 -19.32 14.19
CA ALA A 166 -15.09 -18.52 15.07
C ALA A 166 -16.33 -17.98 14.36
N LEU A 167 -16.19 -17.59 13.08
CA LEU A 167 -17.32 -17.15 12.25
C LEU A 167 -18.33 -18.25 12.02
N LEU A 168 -17.87 -19.49 11.78
CA LEU A 168 -18.76 -20.65 11.64
C LEU A 168 -19.50 -20.94 12.95
N ALA A 169 -18.78 -20.92 14.09
CA ALA A 169 -19.39 -21.13 15.40
C ALA A 169 -20.44 -20.04 15.70
N GLU A 170 -20.12 -18.79 15.44
CA GLU A 170 -21.04 -17.65 15.62
C GLU A 170 -22.30 -17.80 14.76
N ALA A 171 -22.14 -18.20 13.48
CA ALA A 171 -23.28 -18.40 12.57
C ALA A 171 -24.21 -19.53 13.04
N MET A 172 -23.66 -20.61 13.58
CA MET A 172 -24.44 -21.74 14.11
C MET A 172 -25.11 -21.41 15.43
N GLU A 173 -24.41 -20.76 16.36
CA GLU A 173 -24.96 -20.35 17.66
C GLU A 173 -26.13 -19.36 17.51
N LYS A 174 -26.00 -18.41 16.60
CA LYS A 174 -27.03 -17.39 16.36
C LYS A 174 -28.11 -17.85 15.37
N HIS A 175 -27.95 -18.93 14.66
CA HIS A 175 -28.77 -19.33 13.51
C HIS A 175 -28.93 -18.18 12.49
N ASP A 176 -27.86 -17.39 12.31
CA ASP A 176 -27.83 -16.21 11.43
C ASP A 176 -26.65 -16.25 10.46
N VAL A 177 -26.66 -17.24 9.58
CA VAL A 177 -25.68 -17.38 8.50
C VAL A 177 -25.58 -16.11 7.62
N PRO A 178 -26.70 -15.50 7.15
CA PRO A 178 -26.64 -14.31 6.32
C PRO A 178 -26.06 -13.09 7.05
N GLY A 179 -26.42 -12.87 8.31
CA GLY A 179 -25.93 -11.74 9.09
C GLY A 179 -24.44 -11.82 9.36
N VAL A 180 -23.94 -13.01 9.73
CA VAL A 180 -22.49 -13.22 9.93
C VAL A 180 -21.72 -12.99 8.62
N LEU A 181 -22.18 -13.55 7.49
CA LEU A 181 -21.54 -13.33 6.19
C LEU A 181 -21.58 -11.85 5.76
N ALA A 182 -22.71 -11.18 5.94
CA ALA A 182 -22.85 -9.75 5.61
C ALA A 182 -21.91 -8.85 6.42
N SER A 183 -21.63 -9.22 7.67
CA SER A 183 -20.73 -8.48 8.57
C SER A 183 -19.25 -8.53 8.13
N LEU A 184 -18.92 -9.34 7.13
CA LEU A 184 -17.55 -9.50 6.60
C LEU A 184 -17.26 -8.55 5.42
N ASN A 185 -18.25 -7.81 4.94
CA ASN A 185 -18.02 -6.85 3.87
C ASN A 185 -17.32 -5.59 4.39
N PRO A 186 -16.41 -4.97 3.59
CA PRO A 186 -15.81 -3.70 3.94
C PRO A 186 -16.86 -2.62 4.24
N THR A 187 -16.65 -1.87 5.32
CA THR A 187 -17.56 -0.81 5.78
C THR A 187 -17.27 0.55 5.13
N HIS A 188 -16.19 0.69 4.38
CA HIS A 188 -15.80 1.95 3.75
C HIS A 188 -16.87 2.43 2.75
N PRO A 189 -17.22 3.75 2.71
CA PRO A 189 -18.25 4.28 1.82
C PRO A 189 -18.03 4.00 0.32
N ASP A 190 -16.77 3.91 -0.12
CA ASP A 190 -16.44 3.60 -1.51
C ASP A 190 -16.84 2.18 -1.90
N TYR A 191 -16.75 1.22 -0.97
CA TYR A 191 -17.21 -0.14 -1.23
C TYR A 191 -18.73 -0.19 -1.46
N ALA A 192 -19.51 0.50 -0.64
CA ALA A 192 -20.96 0.60 -0.80
C ALA A 192 -21.34 1.24 -2.14
N GLU A 193 -20.59 2.25 -2.58
CA GLU A 193 -20.83 2.89 -3.88
C GLU A 193 -20.46 1.97 -5.05
N LEU A 194 -19.34 1.24 -4.98
CA LEU A 194 -18.96 0.23 -5.97
C LEU A 194 -20.06 -0.85 -6.09
N LYS A 195 -20.63 -1.29 -4.97
CA LYS A 195 -21.77 -2.22 -4.95
C LYS A 195 -22.99 -1.62 -5.65
N SER A 196 -23.32 -0.35 -5.39
CA SER A 196 -24.38 0.36 -6.08
C SER A 196 -24.11 0.50 -7.59
N MET A 197 -22.87 0.79 -7.98
CA MET A 197 -22.47 0.84 -9.39
C MET A 197 -22.61 -0.53 -10.06
N LEU A 198 -22.24 -1.60 -9.38
CA LEU A 198 -22.32 -2.97 -9.93
C LEU A 198 -23.74 -3.34 -10.32
N THR A 199 -24.75 -2.94 -9.53
CA THR A 199 -26.16 -3.23 -9.84
C THR A 199 -26.67 -2.49 -11.09
N LYS A 200 -26.05 -1.38 -11.46
CA LYS A 200 -26.43 -0.52 -12.58
C LYS A 200 -25.61 -0.78 -13.84
N ALA A 201 -24.43 -1.35 -13.69
CA ALA A 201 -23.50 -1.60 -14.79
C ALA A 201 -24.04 -2.66 -15.76
N LYS A 202 -23.89 -2.39 -17.06
CA LYS A 202 -24.31 -3.31 -18.14
C LYS A 202 -23.12 -3.75 -19.00
N ASP A 203 -22.10 -2.90 -19.07
CA ASP A 203 -20.89 -3.22 -19.83
C ASP A 203 -20.03 -4.24 -19.10
N PRO A 204 -19.68 -5.39 -19.73
CA PRO A 204 -18.89 -6.43 -19.10
C PRO A 204 -17.51 -5.96 -18.61
N THR A 205 -16.86 -5.04 -19.31
CA THR A 205 -15.56 -4.48 -18.91
C THR A 205 -15.70 -3.64 -17.66
N GLN A 206 -16.72 -2.79 -17.59
CA GLN A 206 -17.03 -1.98 -16.43
C GLN A 206 -17.36 -2.88 -15.22
N ILE A 207 -18.18 -3.93 -15.41
CA ILE A 207 -18.52 -4.90 -14.38
C ILE A 207 -17.26 -5.58 -13.83
N ALA A 208 -16.33 -6.01 -14.70
CA ALA A 208 -15.09 -6.65 -14.29
C ALA A 208 -14.20 -5.69 -13.50
N MET A 209 -14.08 -4.44 -13.92
CA MET A 209 -13.32 -3.40 -13.20
C MET A 209 -13.94 -3.10 -11.82
N ILE A 210 -15.25 -2.97 -11.72
CA ILE A 210 -15.93 -2.75 -10.44
C ILE A 210 -15.67 -3.92 -9.50
N ARG A 211 -15.82 -5.16 -9.96
CA ARG A 211 -15.54 -6.37 -9.17
C ARG A 211 -14.09 -6.42 -8.68
N ALA A 212 -13.13 -6.10 -9.54
CA ALA A 212 -11.72 -6.06 -9.17
C ALA A 212 -11.45 -5.04 -8.05
N ASN A 213 -12.10 -3.89 -8.10
CA ASN A 213 -11.96 -2.86 -7.07
C ASN A 213 -12.75 -3.18 -5.78
N MET A 214 -13.90 -3.83 -5.87
CA MET A 214 -14.59 -4.37 -4.69
C MET A 214 -13.72 -5.43 -3.98
N ASP A 215 -13.05 -6.29 -4.74
CA ASP A 215 -12.17 -7.31 -4.19
C ASP A 215 -10.93 -6.68 -3.52
N ARG A 216 -10.34 -5.63 -4.11
CA ARG A 216 -9.22 -4.87 -3.51
C ARG A 216 -9.56 -4.21 -2.19
N TRP A 217 -10.81 -3.78 -1.98
CA TRP A 217 -11.25 -3.27 -0.69
C TRP A 217 -11.20 -4.35 0.42
N ARG A 218 -11.39 -5.61 0.07
CA ARG A 218 -11.28 -6.76 0.99
C ARG A 218 -9.85 -7.13 1.33
N TRP A 219 -8.86 -6.58 0.61
CA TRP A 219 -7.43 -6.84 0.89
C TRP A 219 -6.85 -5.88 1.91
N LEU A 220 -7.61 -4.88 2.32
CA LEU A 220 -7.28 -3.95 3.39
C LEU A 220 -7.98 -4.37 4.68
N ALA A 221 -7.41 -3.96 5.81
CA ALA A 221 -8.13 -4.03 7.08
C ALA A 221 -9.50 -3.35 6.95
N HIS A 222 -10.55 -3.97 7.50
CA HIS A 222 -11.90 -3.37 7.50
C HIS A 222 -11.96 -2.14 8.41
N ASP A 223 -11.18 -2.13 9.48
CA ASP A 223 -10.93 -0.93 10.29
C ASP A 223 -9.62 -0.27 9.87
N LEU A 224 -9.70 0.87 9.20
CA LEU A 224 -8.55 1.68 8.81
C LEU A 224 -8.10 2.64 9.92
N GLY A 225 -8.81 2.69 11.04
CA GLY A 225 -8.58 3.63 12.13
C GLY A 225 -9.40 4.92 12.00
N LEU A 226 -9.45 5.68 13.09
CA LEU A 226 -10.17 6.96 13.11
C LEU A 226 -9.53 8.01 12.21
N GLN A 227 -8.22 8.01 12.11
CA GLN A 227 -7.43 8.90 11.24
C GLN A 227 -6.40 8.09 10.48
N TYR A 228 -6.19 8.43 9.21
CA TYR A 228 -5.19 7.79 8.37
C TYR A 228 -4.84 8.63 7.14
N LEU A 229 -3.70 8.34 6.56
CA LEU A 229 -3.36 8.76 5.20
C LEU A 229 -3.70 7.63 4.23
N ILE A 230 -4.39 7.94 3.15
CA ILE A 230 -4.59 7.01 2.04
C ILE A 230 -4.03 7.60 0.75
N ILE A 231 -3.22 6.83 0.07
CA ILE A 231 -2.63 7.19 -1.22
C ILE A 231 -3.20 6.24 -2.27
N ASN A 232 -3.99 6.77 -3.20
CA ASN A 232 -4.42 5.99 -4.36
C ASN A 232 -3.45 6.20 -5.52
N VAL A 233 -2.63 5.19 -5.80
CA VAL A 233 -1.56 5.27 -6.81
C VAL A 233 -2.10 5.56 -8.22
N PRO A 234 -3.17 4.94 -8.74
CA PRO A 234 -3.74 5.29 -10.04
C PRO A 234 -4.23 6.73 -10.15
N GLU A 235 -4.76 7.29 -9.11
CA GLU A 235 -5.23 8.67 -9.05
C GLU A 235 -4.08 9.66 -8.84
N GLN A 236 -2.98 9.21 -8.22
CA GLN A 236 -1.82 10.03 -7.85
C GLN A 236 -2.22 11.14 -6.85
N GLU A 237 -3.04 10.77 -5.87
CA GLU A 237 -3.51 11.64 -4.79
C GLU A 237 -3.26 11.00 -3.43
N LEU A 238 -2.93 11.86 -2.45
CA LEU A 238 -2.82 11.55 -1.04
C LEU A 238 -3.92 12.27 -0.29
N ARG A 239 -4.63 11.56 0.57
CA ARG A 239 -5.70 12.13 1.42
C ARG A 239 -5.38 11.92 2.88
N LEU A 240 -5.60 12.95 3.66
CA LEU A 240 -5.70 12.89 5.10
C LEU A 240 -7.19 12.71 5.45
N THR A 241 -7.51 11.60 6.08
CA THR A 241 -8.87 11.19 6.39
C THR A 241 -9.04 11.09 7.90
N VAL A 242 -10.16 11.57 8.42
CA VAL A 242 -10.59 11.44 9.81
C VAL A 242 -12.06 11.02 9.82
N ASN A 243 -12.41 9.96 10.55
CA ASN A 243 -13.76 9.40 10.59
C ASN A 243 -14.34 9.15 9.19
N ASN A 244 -13.56 8.57 8.28
CA ASN A 244 -13.88 8.33 6.88
C ASN A 244 -14.26 9.61 6.08
N LYS A 245 -13.92 10.79 6.59
CA LYS A 245 -14.08 12.07 5.88
C LYS A 245 -12.72 12.61 5.47
N VAL A 246 -12.57 12.89 4.19
CA VAL A 246 -11.35 13.53 3.66
C VAL A 246 -11.31 14.97 4.14
N ILE A 247 -10.33 15.32 4.98
CA ILE A 247 -10.15 16.67 5.52
C ILE A 247 -9.11 17.48 4.74
N ARG A 248 -8.18 16.81 4.05
CA ARG A 248 -7.19 17.42 3.15
C ARG A 248 -6.83 16.45 2.04
N SER A 249 -6.56 16.99 0.85
CA SER A 249 -6.04 16.26 -0.31
C SER A 249 -4.79 16.94 -0.83
N TYR A 250 -3.86 16.12 -1.33
CA TYR A 250 -2.57 16.56 -1.85
C TYR A 250 -2.26 15.79 -3.13
N ARG A 251 -1.89 16.49 -4.21
CA ARG A 251 -1.36 15.80 -5.38
C ARG A 251 -0.10 15.03 -4.99
N ALA A 252 0.01 13.81 -5.51
CA ALA A 252 1.14 12.93 -5.23
C ALA A 252 1.92 12.60 -6.50
N ILE A 253 3.25 12.50 -6.38
CA ILE A 253 4.11 11.87 -7.39
C ILE A 253 4.45 10.49 -6.89
N VAL A 254 4.15 9.47 -7.71
CA VAL A 254 4.37 8.05 -7.41
C VAL A 254 5.48 7.46 -8.28
N GLY A 255 5.86 6.22 -8.05
CA GLY A 255 6.89 5.52 -8.79
C GLY A 255 6.57 5.38 -10.29
N LYS A 256 7.62 5.33 -11.13
CA LYS A 256 7.47 4.98 -12.54
C LYS A 256 7.03 3.52 -12.68
N PRO A 257 6.24 3.19 -13.71
CA PRO A 257 5.93 1.79 -14.02
C PRO A 257 7.17 0.90 -14.12
N GLY A 258 7.03 -0.37 -13.80
CA GLY A 258 8.11 -1.36 -13.84
C GLY A 258 8.86 -1.44 -12.51
N LYS A 259 10.20 -1.46 -12.53
CA LYS A 259 11.04 -1.74 -11.35
C LYS A 259 10.93 -0.72 -10.20
N THR A 260 10.45 0.47 -10.50
CA THR A 260 10.32 1.55 -9.51
C THR A 260 8.87 1.89 -9.18
N ALA A 261 7.94 1.01 -9.54
CA ALA A 261 6.53 1.16 -9.19
C ALA A 261 6.35 1.19 -7.67
N THR A 262 5.52 2.11 -7.18
CA THR A 262 5.18 2.18 -5.77
C THR A 262 4.42 0.92 -5.35
N PRO A 263 4.92 0.15 -4.36
CA PRO A 263 4.21 -1.01 -3.84
C PRO A 263 2.99 -0.60 -3.01
N GLN A 264 2.03 -1.48 -2.81
CA GLN A 264 0.91 -1.30 -1.89
C GLN A 264 1.32 -1.78 -0.51
N LEU A 265 1.20 -0.88 0.46
CA LEU A 265 1.66 -1.06 1.84
C LEU A 265 0.58 -0.58 2.81
N ALA A 266 0.59 -1.14 4.01
CA ALA A 266 -0.09 -0.61 5.17
C ALA A 266 0.98 -0.36 6.24
N GLU A 267 1.26 0.91 6.52
CA GLU A 267 2.37 1.35 7.36
C GLU A 267 1.91 2.36 8.41
N GLN A 268 2.78 2.69 9.34
CA GLN A 268 2.53 3.71 10.35
C GLN A 268 3.57 4.81 10.28
N VAL A 269 3.14 6.08 10.26
CA VAL A 269 4.07 7.20 10.45
C VAL A 269 4.67 7.12 11.86
N ARG A 270 5.98 7.00 11.94
CA ARG A 270 6.72 6.96 13.21
C ARG A 270 7.27 8.33 13.60
N ASN A 271 7.63 9.13 12.60
CA ASN A 271 8.19 10.46 12.84
C ASN A 271 7.79 11.41 11.73
N VAL A 272 7.63 12.68 12.08
CA VAL A 272 7.69 13.82 11.14
C VAL A 272 9.11 14.37 11.20
N VAL A 273 9.76 14.47 10.05
CA VAL A 273 11.13 15.00 9.95
C VAL A 273 11.10 16.29 9.15
N PHE A 274 11.47 17.39 9.81
CA PHE A 274 11.67 18.69 9.18
C PHE A 274 13.12 18.83 8.73
N ASN A 275 13.35 19.46 7.59
CA ASN A 275 14.66 19.65 6.98
C ASN A 275 15.49 18.34 6.96
N PRO A 276 15.00 17.28 6.29
CA PRO A 276 15.64 15.98 6.35
C PRO A 276 17.03 15.98 5.71
N THR A 277 17.92 15.14 6.22
CA THR A 277 19.04 14.63 5.43
C THR A 277 18.55 13.51 4.54
N TRP A 278 19.20 13.29 3.39
CA TRP A 278 18.90 12.18 2.51
C TRP A 278 20.13 11.27 2.32
N THR A 279 20.11 10.12 2.96
CA THR A 279 21.05 9.05 2.61
C THR A 279 20.64 8.45 1.27
N VAL A 280 21.45 8.68 0.25
CA VAL A 280 21.13 8.25 -1.12
C VAL A 280 21.20 6.73 -1.21
N PRO A 281 20.15 6.05 -1.71
CA PRO A 281 20.17 4.60 -1.90
C PRO A 281 21.32 4.15 -2.81
N GLN A 282 21.92 2.98 -2.50
CA GLN A 282 23.05 2.45 -3.27
C GLN A 282 22.71 2.21 -4.75
N SER A 283 21.48 1.91 -5.08
CA SER A 283 20.97 1.81 -6.45
C SER A 283 21.17 3.11 -7.24
N ILE A 284 20.95 4.28 -6.60
CA ILE A 284 21.16 5.61 -7.20
C ILE A 284 22.65 5.95 -7.17
N VAL A 285 23.35 5.72 -6.04
CA VAL A 285 24.79 6.00 -5.90
C VAL A 285 25.60 5.30 -6.98
N LYS A 286 25.29 4.04 -7.27
CA LYS A 286 25.97 3.22 -8.29
C LYS A 286 25.34 3.39 -9.67
N GLY A 287 24.02 3.28 -9.77
CA GLY A 287 23.29 3.23 -11.03
C GLY A 287 23.36 4.55 -11.83
N GLU A 288 23.41 5.69 -11.15
CA GLU A 288 23.54 7.01 -11.79
C GLU A 288 24.98 7.56 -11.74
N GLY A 289 25.95 6.78 -11.26
CA GLY A 289 27.35 7.19 -11.13
C GLY A 289 27.59 8.35 -10.14
N LEU A 290 26.60 8.65 -9.29
CA LEU A 290 26.62 9.78 -8.36
C LEU A 290 27.79 9.66 -7.37
N GLY A 291 28.04 8.47 -6.82
CA GLY A 291 29.10 8.22 -5.86
C GLY A 291 30.49 8.52 -6.41
N ALA A 292 30.81 8.00 -7.60
CA ALA A 292 32.10 8.23 -8.25
C ALA A 292 32.32 9.72 -8.56
N ARG A 293 31.29 10.40 -9.07
CA ARG A 293 31.33 11.83 -9.38
C ARG A 293 31.59 12.70 -8.15
N LEU A 294 30.92 12.42 -7.04
CA LEU A 294 31.03 13.24 -5.83
C LEU A 294 32.33 12.98 -5.06
N ILE A 295 32.78 11.71 -5.00
CA ILE A 295 34.05 11.39 -4.31
C ILE A 295 35.27 11.90 -5.06
N GLY A 296 35.18 12.00 -6.40
CA GLY A 296 36.23 12.57 -7.25
C GLY A 296 36.44 14.08 -7.07
N ASN A 297 35.45 14.80 -6.50
CA ASN A 297 35.57 16.23 -6.20
C ASN A 297 34.85 16.60 -4.87
N PRO A 298 35.46 16.29 -3.71
CA PRO A 298 34.83 16.49 -2.40
C PRO A 298 34.50 17.96 -2.09
N ALA A 299 35.26 18.91 -2.61
CA ALA A 299 34.99 20.33 -2.41
C ALA A 299 33.71 20.77 -3.16
N SER A 300 33.54 20.29 -4.39
CA SER A 300 32.30 20.51 -5.15
C SER A 300 31.11 19.78 -4.52
N ALA A 301 31.31 18.57 -4.05
CA ALA A 301 30.26 17.82 -3.33
C ALA A 301 29.73 18.60 -2.13
N ARG A 302 30.62 19.12 -1.27
CA ARG A 302 30.23 19.95 -0.11
C ARG A 302 29.47 21.22 -0.53
N ARG A 303 29.91 21.94 -1.57
CA ARG A 303 29.17 23.11 -2.07
C ARG A 303 27.78 22.78 -2.58
N GLN A 304 27.57 21.56 -3.09
CA GLN A 304 26.28 21.05 -3.52
C GLN A 304 25.45 20.45 -2.36
N GLY A 305 25.91 20.54 -1.11
CA GLY A 305 25.23 20.03 0.06
C GLY A 305 25.41 18.52 0.28
N TYR A 306 26.43 17.89 -0.31
CA TYR A 306 26.69 16.46 -0.11
C TYR A 306 27.84 16.20 0.86
N ALA A 307 27.62 15.28 1.81
CA ALA A 307 28.68 14.59 2.55
C ALA A 307 28.90 13.21 1.89
N VAL A 308 30.16 12.89 1.61
CA VAL A 308 30.53 11.64 0.92
C VAL A 308 31.63 10.96 1.71
N SER A 309 31.46 9.67 1.94
CA SER A 309 32.47 8.81 2.58
C SER A 309 32.66 7.52 1.80
N LYS A 310 33.83 6.90 1.92
CA LYS A 310 34.14 5.58 1.38
C LYS A 310 34.61 4.69 2.51
N SER A 311 33.93 3.56 2.70
CA SER A 311 34.28 2.56 3.69
C SER A 311 35.48 1.70 3.22
N ALA A 312 36.07 0.91 4.13
CA ALA A 312 37.19 0.03 3.83
C ALA A 312 36.86 -1.04 2.77
N ASP A 313 35.61 -1.48 2.69
CA ASP A 313 35.08 -2.40 1.67
C ASP A 313 34.83 -1.75 0.30
N GLY A 314 35.16 -0.45 0.17
CA GLY A 314 34.94 0.30 -1.07
C GLY A 314 33.55 0.90 -1.25
N THR A 315 32.61 0.65 -0.35
CA THR A 315 31.24 1.20 -0.42
C THR A 315 31.27 2.72 -0.27
N ILE A 316 30.66 3.43 -1.24
CA ILE A 316 30.52 4.89 -1.20
C ILE A 316 29.15 5.25 -0.58
N THR A 317 29.16 5.94 0.53
CA THR A 317 27.97 6.50 1.17
C THR A 317 27.85 7.97 0.80
N VAL A 318 26.69 8.36 0.32
CA VAL A 318 26.35 9.75 -0.04
C VAL A 318 25.19 10.22 0.81
N VAL A 319 25.36 11.34 1.51
CA VAL A 319 24.31 11.96 2.33
C VAL A 319 24.11 13.39 1.84
N GLN A 320 22.92 13.71 1.36
CA GLN A 320 22.54 15.07 1.04
C GLN A 320 22.09 15.78 2.32
N GLN A 321 22.66 16.95 2.58
CA GLN A 321 22.37 17.75 3.78
C GLN A 321 21.05 18.52 3.62
N PRO A 322 20.43 19.01 4.71
CA PRO A 322 19.29 19.92 4.64
C PRO A 322 19.57 21.12 3.75
N GLY A 323 18.55 21.60 3.06
CA GLY A 323 18.66 22.79 2.22
C GLY A 323 17.67 22.80 1.06
N ALA A 324 17.57 23.93 0.38
CA ALA A 324 16.60 24.18 -0.69
C ALA A 324 16.69 23.19 -1.86
N ASN A 325 17.89 22.62 -2.10
CA ASN A 325 18.16 21.67 -3.18
C ASN A 325 18.12 20.20 -2.72
N ASN A 326 17.76 19.93 -1.45
CA ASN A 326 17.64 18.54 -0.97
C ASN A 326 16.53 17.82 -1.75
N SER A 327 16.83 16.63 -2.26
CA SER A 327 15.88 15.85 -3.07
C SER A 327 14.63 15.43 -2.29
N LEU A 328 14.70 15.38 -0.96
CA LEU A 328 13.54 15.15 -0.08
C LEU A 328 12.79 16.45 0.26
N GLY A 329 13.24 17.61 -0.24
CA GLY A 329 12.67 18.90 0.11
C GLY A 329 12.80 19.25 1.60
N LEU A 330 11.77 19.85 2.17
CA LEU A 330 11.78 20.38 3.55
C LEU A 330 11.16 19.43 4.57
N MET A 331 10.58 18.29 4.14
CA MET A 331 9.95 17.34 5.05
C MET A 331 10.03 15.90 4.57
N LYS A 332 9.96 14.98 5.53
CA LYS A 332 9.76 13.53 5.35
C LYS A 332 8.81 13.03 6.43
N LEU A 333 7.82 12.21 6.07
CA LEU A 333 7.09 11.34 7.00
C LEU A 333 7.82 10.00 6.99
N ASP A 334 8.39 9.67 8.14
CA ASP A 334 9.21 8.46 8.32
C ASP A 334 8.31 7.31 8.73
N MET A 335 8.25 6.27 7.90
CA MET A 335 7.49 5.04 8.08
C MET A 335 8.38 3.85 7.72
N PRO A 336 9.15 3.31 8.69
CA PRO A 336 10.10 2.23 8.44
C PRO A 336 9.42 0.98 7.90
N ASN A 337 9.88 0.47 6.76
CA ASN A 337 9.39 -0.74 6.10
C ASN A 337 10.50 -1.39 5.25
N GLU A 338 10.34 -2.67 4.90
CA GLU A 338 11.32 -3.42 4.12
C GLU A 338 11.55 -2.88 2.71
N HIS A 339 10.58 -2.12 2.17
CA HIS A 339 10.63 -1.55 0.83
C HIS A 339 11.29 -0.18 0.78
N ALA A 340 11.68 0.40 1.93
CA ALA A 340 12.26 1.74 2.05
C ALA A 340 11.39 2.85 1.40
N ILE A 341 10.07 2.71 1.47
CA ILE A 341 9.09 3.68 0.98
C ILE A 341 8.75 4.67 2.09
N TYR A 342 8.68 5.94 1.74
CA TYR A 342 8.26 7.02 2.62
C TYR A 342 7.60 8.15 1.83
N ILE A 343 6.96 9.09 2.54
CA ILE A 343 6.35 10.30 1.96
C ILE A 343 7.29 11.46 2.21
N HIS A 344 7.54 12.29 1.17
CA HIS A 344 8.46 13.42 1.31
C HIS A 344 8.10 14.59 0.39
N ASP A 345 8.76 15.72 0.60
CA ASP A 345 8.71 16.89 -0.26
C ASP A 345 9.62 16.74 -1.49
N THR A 346 9.64 17.75 -2.34
CA THR A 346 10.57 17.86 -3.48
C THR A 346 10.83 19.33 -3.81
N PRO A 347 12.06 19.72 -4.14
CA PRO A 347 12.34 21.07 -4.64
C PRO A 347 11.70 21.33 -6.01
N ASN A 348 11.46 20.30 -6.82
CA ASN A 348 10.86 20.45 -8.14
C ASN A 348 9.34 20.38 -8.08
N ARG A 349 8.72 21.44 -7.58
CA ARG A 349 7.27 21.56 -7.39
C ARG A 349 6.49 21.65 -8.70
N ALA A 350 7.12 22.07 -9.80
CA ALA A 350 6.48 22.13 -11.10
C ALA A 350 5.99 20.76 -11.60
N LEU A 351 6.60 19.68 -11.14
CA LEU A 351 6.21 18.31 -11.49
C LEU A 351 4.78 17.95 -11.05
N PHE A 352 4.24 18.60 -10.02
CA PHE A 352 2.86 18.38 -9.60
C PHE A 352 1.83 18.90 -10.60
N ASN A 353 2.20 19.75 -11.54
CA ASN A 353 1.30 20.25 -12.60
C ASN A 353 1.22 19.34 -13.83
N LEU A 354 2.01 18.27 -13.85
CA LEU A 354 1.97 17.31 -14.96
C LEU A 354 0.69 16.45 -14.90
N PRO A 355 0.12 16.10 -16.07
CA PRO A 355 -1.04 15.22 -16.14
C PRO A 355 -0.79 13.82 -15.59
N SER A 356 0.42 13.29 -15.80
CA SER A 356 0.89 12.04 -15.20
C SER A 356 2.07 12.31 -14.29
N ARG A 357 1.94 11.87 -13.05
CA ARG A 357 2.93 12.10 -12.01
C ARG A 357 3.61 10.81 -11.53
N ALA A 358 3.72 9.81 -12.43
CA ALA A 358 4.46 8.57 -12.21
C ALA A 358 5.96 8.77 -12.50
N LEU A 359 6.70 9.42 -11.61
CA LEU A 359 8.03 9.97 -11.88
C LEU A 359 9.09 9.57 -10.85
N SER A 360 8.71 9.04 -9.68
CA SER A 360 9.65 8.72 -8.59
C SER A 360 10.28 7.34 -8.77
N HIS A 361 11.21 7.00 -7.86
CA HIS A 361 11.81 5.67 -7.73
C HIS A 361 11.07 4.77 -6.73
N GLY A 362 9.80 5.06 -6.44
CA GLY A 362 8.94 4.28 -5.55
C GLY A 362 8.38 5.11 -4.40
N CYS A 363 9.16 5.98 -3.77
CA CYS A 363 8.70 6.89 -2.72
C CYS A 363 7.64 7.87 -3.23
N ILE A 364 6.81 8.37 -2.33
CA ILE A 364 5.71 9.28 -2.62
C ILE A 364 6.13 10.70 -2.33
N ARG A 365 6.05 11.59 -3.33
CA ARG A 365 6.23 13.03 -3.12
C ARG A 365 4.88 13.68 -2.97
N ALA A 366 4.68 14.45 -1.89
CA ALA A 366 3.44 15.15 -1.62
C ALA A 366 3.53 16.63 -2.03
N GLU A 367 2.51 17.12 -2.72
CA GLU A 367 2.33 18.56 -2.91
C GLU A 367 2.06 19.21 -1.55
N ARG A 368 2.46 20.47 -1.39
CA ARG A 368 2.29 21.22 -0.12
C ARG A 368 2.78 20.44 1.10
N ALA A 369 3.90 19.74 0.94
CA ALA A 369 4.41 18.79 1.90
C ALA A 369 4.70 19.41 3.28
N SER A 370 5.09 20.70 3.34
CA SER A 370 5.27 21.40 4.62
C SER A 370 3.94 21.57 5.37
N GLU A 371 2.83 21.82 4.67
CA GLU A 371 1.49 21.82 5.27
C GLU A 371 1.12 20.44 5.81
N LEU A 372 1.38 19.39 5.04
CA LEU A 372 1.14 18.01 5.48
C LEU A 372 1.96 17.68 6.73
N ALA A 373 3.28 17.98 6.72
CA ALA A 373 4.15 17.72 7.86
C ALA A 373 3.69 18.45 9.12
N MET A 374 3.35 19.74 8.99
CA MET A 374 2.85 20.53 10.10
C MET A 374 1.52 19.98 10.64
N THR A 375 0.58 19.67 9.75
CA THR A 375 -0.71 19.07 10.15
C THR A 375 -0.50 17.75 10.89
N MET A 376 0.37 16.87 10.38
CA MET A 376 0.69 15.59 11.01
C MET A 376 1.36 15.76 12.36
N ALA A 377 2.30 16.72 12.49
CA ALA A 377 3.01 16.96 13.74
C ALA A 377 2.10 17.58 14.81
N ILE A 378 1.21 18.49 14.44
CA ILE A 378 0.22 19.07 15.36
C ILE A 378 -0.79 18.02 15.81
N LEU A 379 -1.36 17.24 14.90
CA LEU A 379 -2.37 16.24 15.22
C LEU A 379 -1.79 15.03 15.96
N GLY A 380 -0.61 14.58 15.56
CA GLY A 380 -0.11 13.28 15.97
C GLY A 380 1.19 13.28 16.78
N ALA A 381 1.76 14.44 17.10
CA ALA A 381 2.99 14.56 17.89
C ALA A 381 2.93 15.67 18.94
N ASP A 382 1.76 16.22 19.20
CA ASP A 382 1.46 17.19 20.26
C ASP A 382 2.35 18.46 20.22
N ILE A 383 2.84 18.87 19.03
CA ILE A 383 3.57 20.13 18.88
C ILE A 383 2.62 21.31 18.64
N THR A 384 3.04 22.50 19.02
CA THR A 384 2.29 23.72 18.70
C THR A 384 2.55 24.17 17.25
N PRO A 385 1.64 24.95 16.63
CA PRO A 385 1.87 25.55 15.31
C PRO A 385 3.16 26.36 15.25
N ASP A 386 3.49 27.13 16.31
CA ASP A 386 4.70 27.95 16.38
C ASP A 386 5.97 27.10 16.37
N GLN A 387 5.99 25.99 17.09
CA GLN A 387 7.08 25.00 17.05
C GLN A 387 7.26 24.43 15.64
N GLY A 388 6.15 24.08 14.94
CA GLY A 388 6.20 23.59 13.58
C GLY A 388 6.79 24.62 12.60
N VAL A 389 6.44 25.91 12.76
CA VAL A 389 7.03 27.01 11.98
C VAL A 389 8.52 27.13 12.29
N GLU A 390 8.91 27.17 13.57
CA GLU A 390 10.31 27.23 13.99
C GLU A 390 11.12 26.09 13.39
N TYR A 391 10.66 24.84 13.49
CA TYR A 391 11.36 23.67 12.93
C TYR A 391 11.54 23.80 11.42
N THR A 392 10.50 24.24 10.70
CA THR A 392 10.56 24.42 9.24
C THR A 392 11.57 25.49 8.85
N LEU A 393 11.55 26.65 9.52
CA LEU A 393 12.39 27.81 9.20
C LEU A 393 13.83 27.68 9.69
N SER A 394 14.09 26.85 10.68
CA SER A 394 15.43 26.65 11.26
C SER A 394 16.46 26.14 10.25
N GLY A 395 16.02 25.48 9.17
CA GLY A 395 16.88 24.78 8.23
C GLY A 395 17.67 23.60 8.84
N LYS A 396 17.45 23.30 10.13
CA LYS A 396 18.13 22.23 10.86
C LYS A 396 17.32 20.94 10.80
N TYR A 397 18.00 19.80 10.63
CA TYR A 397 17.36 18.51 10.77
C TYR A 397 16.65 18.41 12.12
N THR A 398 15.34 18.23 12.10
CA THR A 398 14.53 18.07 13.31
C THR A 398 13.60 16.87 13.14
N LYS A 399 13.74 15.88 14.02
CA LYS A 399 12.92 14.68 14.04
C LYS A 399 11.93 14.75 15.19
N VAL A 400 10.64 14.72 14.87
CA VAL A 400 9.53 14.77 15.83
C VAL A 400 8.84 13.40 15.85
N PRO A 401 8.95 12.63 16.95
CA PRO A 401 8.28 11.33 17.04
C PRO A 401 6.77 11.51 17.15
N MET A 402 6.02 10.60 16.50
CA MET A 402 4.56 10.56 16.64
C MET A 402 4.18 9.97 18.01
N THR A 403 3.24 10.61 18.70
CA THR A 403 2.62 10.13 19.95
C THR A 403 1.30 9.42 19.70
N LYS A 404 0.67 9.67 18.55
CA LYS A 404 -0.57 9.05 18.10
C LYS A 404 -0.33 8.06 16.99
N THR A 405 -1.18 7.03 16.91
CA THR A 405 -1.15 6.08 15.80
C THR A 405 -1.72 6.73 14.55
N PHE A 406 -0.90 6.78 13.51
CA PHE A 406 -1.28 7.38 12.23
C PHE A 406 -0.98 6.40 11.08
N PRO A 407 -1.96 5.56 10.69
CA PRO A 407 -1.82 4.63 9.59
C PRO A 407 -1.62 5.32 8.24
N VAL A 408 -0.91 4.66 7.34
CA VAL A 408 -0.70 5.04 5.94
C VAL A 408 -1.04 3.85 5.06
N TYR A 409 -2.05 3.99 4.22
CA TYR A 409 -2.45 2.97 3.26
C TYR A 409 -2.07 3.42 1.85
N ILE A 410 -1.11 2.72 1.24
CA ILE A 410 -0.77 2.91 -0.17
C ILE A 410 -1.56 1.88 -0.97
N THR A 411 -2.54 2.35 -1.72
CA THR A 411 -3.56 1.53 -2.38
C THR A 411 -3.48 1.63 -3.90
N TYR A 412 -4.25 0.77 -4.58
CA TYR A 412 -4.31 0.73 -6.03
C TYR A 412 -5.75 0.53 -6.51
N PHE A 413 -6.55 1.59 -6.47
CA PHE A 413 -7.93 1.57 -6.93
C PHE A 413 -8.06 2.26 -8.28
N THR A 414 -8.45 1.51 -9.31
CA THR A 414 -8.74 2.05 -10.65
C THR A 414 -10.17 2.51 -10.81
N VAL A 415 -11.06 2.19 -9.85
CA VAL A 415 -12.39 2.80 -9.69
C VAL A 415 -12.53 3.19 -8.22
N ALA A 416 -12.58 4.49 -7.96
CA ALA A 416 -12.69 5.05 -6.61
C ALA A 416 -13.29 6.47 -6.66
N ARG A 417 -13.60 7.04 -5.48
CA ARG A 417 -13.96 8.47 -5.39
C ARG A 417 -12.75 9.33 -5.67
N ASP A 418 -12.95 10.36 -6.49
CA ASP A 418 -11.97 11.44 -6.70
C ASP A 418 -11.97 12.42 -5.51
N VAL A 419 -11.12 13.45 -5.58
CA VAL A 419 -11.04 14.52 -4.56
C VAL A 419 -12.33 15.34 -4.44
N ASN A 420 -13.24 15.26 -5.40
CA ASN A 420 -14.55 15.92 -5.39
C ASN A 420 -15.66 15.00 -4.85
N GLY A 421 -15.32 13.80 -4.41
CA GLY A 421 -16.29 12.81 -3.90
C GLY A 421 -17.07 12.07 -4.97
N LEU A 422 -16.68 12.17 -6.24
CA LEU A 422 -17.35 11.50 -7.37
C LEU A 422 -16.62 10.21 -7.74
N MET A 423 -17.37 9.13 -7.96
CA MET A 423 -16.79 7.89 -8.46
C MET A 423 -16.22 8.09 -9.87
N ARG A 424 -14.96 7.74 -10.06
CA ARG A 424 -14.22 7.86 -11.31
C ARG A 424 -13.45 6.59 -11.63
N SER A 425 -13.18 6.40 -12.91
CA SER A 425 -12.20 5.43 -13.39
C SER A 425 -10.87 6.13 -13.61
N PHE A 426 -9.80 5.54 -13.09
CA PHE A 426 -8.41 5.98 -13.26
C PHE A 426 -7.66 5.00 -14.16
N SER A 427 -6.63 5.47 -14.85
CA SER A 427 -5.78 4.62 -15.67
C SER A 427 -5.11 3.53 -14.84
N ASP A 428 -5.07 2.29 -15.36
CA ASP A 428 -4.32 1.18 -14.75
C ASP A 428 -2.81 1.39 -14.96
N LEU A 429 -2.24 2.31 -14.17
CA LEU A 429 -0.89 2.85 -14.31
C LEU A 429 0.20 1.78 -14.37
N TYR A 430 0.02 0.67 -13.64
CA TYR A 430 1.00 -0.42 -13.53
C TYR A 430 0.51 -1.75 -14.10
N GLY A 431 -0.63 -1.79 -14.79
CA GLY A 431 -1.17 -3.00 -15.40
C GLY A 431 -1.65 -4.05 -14.38
N ARG A 432 -2.21 -3.61 -13.24
CA ARG A 432 -2.61 -4.52 -12.13
C ARG A 432 -4.06 -4.98 -12.19
N ASP A 433 -4.88 -4.47 -13.11
CA ASP A 433 -6.28 -4.91 -13.26
C ASP A 433 -6.36 -6.27 -13.96
N ALA A 434 -5.58 -6.46 -15.00
CA ALA A 434 -5.65 -7.68 -15.82
C ALA A 434 -5.40 -8.97 -15.02
N PRO A 435 -4.38 -9.09 -14.14
CA PRO A 435 -4.20 -10.29 -13.30
C PRO A 435 -5.36 -10.57 -12.36
N VAL A 436 -5.95 -9.52 -11.76
CA VAL A 436 -7.11 -9.64 -10.86
C VAL A 436 -8.33 -10.12 -11.63
N ILE A 437 -8.65 -9.47 -12.75
CA ILE A 437 -9.79 -9.84 -13.61
C ILE A 437 -9.63 -11.26 -14.14
N ALA A 438 -8.44 -11.64 -14.58
CA ALA A 438 -8.16 -12.98 -15.08
C ALA A 438 -8.32 -14.06 -13.99
N SER A 439 -8.00 -13.73 -12.74
CA SER A 439 -8.18 -14.65 -11.62
C SER A 439 -9.64 -15.05 -11.39
N PHE A 440 -10.60 -14.18 -11.73
CA PHE A 440 -12.03 -14.47 -11.59
C PHE A 440 -12.57 -15.49 -12.62
N ALA A 441 -11.84 -15.70 -13.72
CA ALA A 441 -12.15 -16.73 -14.70
C ALA A 441 -11.62 -18.11 -14.31
N GLN A 442 -10.69 -18.16 -13.34
CA GLN A 442 -10.12 -19.42 -12.84
C GLN A 442 -10.97 -19.99 -11.68
N PRO A 443 -10.90 -21.30 -11.43
CA PRO A 443 -11.49 -21.88 -10.23
C PRO A 443 -10.98 -21.16 -8.96
N ARG A 444 -11.84 -21.07 -7.92
CA ARG A 444 -11.45 -20.57 -6.62
C ARG A 444 -10.27 -21.39 -6.07
N GLN A 445 -9.26 -20.70 -5.56
CA GLN A 445 -8.11 -21.32 -4.91
C GLN A 445 -8.31 -21.35 -3.39
N LEU A 446 -7.87 -22.42 -2.75
CA LEU A 446 -7.77 -22.48 -1.29
C LEU A 446 -6.68 -21.51 -0.82
N HIS A 447 -6.86 -20.93 0.38
CA HIS A 447 -5.89 -20.00 0.98
C HIS A 447 -5.61 -18.74 0.13
N THR A 448 -6.67 -18.11 -0.36
CA THR A 448 -6.57 -16.85 -1.13
C THR A 448 -5.89 -15.74 -0.34
N SER A 449 -6.07 -15.72 0.97
CA SER A 449 -5.60 -14.69 1.91
C SER A 449 -4.24 -15.00 2.55
N GLN A 450 -3.49 -16.00 2.09
CA GLN A 450 -2.19 -16.31 2.65
C GLN A 450 -1.23 -15.12 2.53
N ARG A 451 -0.71 -14.63 3.66
CA ARG A 451 0.22 -13.50 3.71
C ARG A 451 1.54 -13.82 3.00
N LYS A 452 2.03 -12.85 2.22
CA LYS A 452 3.33 -12.90 1.55
C LYS A 452 4.32 -11.87 2.09
N SER A 453 3.94 -11.06 3.07
CA SER A 453 4.73 -9.99 3.64
C SER A 453 5.03 -10.30 5.10
N ASN A 454 6.23 -9.94 5.55
CA ASN A 454 6.63 -9.93 6.96
C ASN A 454 6.36 -8.57 7.62
N GLU A 455 5.72 -7.63 6.90
CA GLU A 455 5.36 -6.33 7.44
C GLU A 455 4.44 -6.48 8.66
N ALA A 456 4.63 -5.61 9.65
CA ALA A 456 3.86 -5.68 10.87
C ALA A 456 2.41 -5.22 10.65
N VAL A 457 1.47 -5.88 11.30
CA VAL A 457 0.08 -5.41 11.39
C VAL A 457 0.04 -4.08 12.14
N ILE A 458 -0.67 -3.09 11.62
CA ILE A 458 -0.87 -1.80 12.28
C ILE A 458 -1.77 -2.00 13.50
N LYS A 459 -1.30 -1.54 14.67
CA LYS A 459 -2.12 -1.47 15.88
C LYS A 459 -2.77 -0.11 15.98
N LEU A 460 -4.10 -0.09 16.12
CA LEU A 460 -4.91 1.13 16.22
C LEU A 460 -5.16 1.52 17.69
N ASP A 461 -4.12 1.51 18.51
CA ASP A 461 -4.20 1.56 19.97
C ASP A 461 -4.09 2.97 20.57
N ASN A 462 -3.73 3.98 19.79
CA ASN A 462 -3.62 5.36 20.25
C ASN A 462 -4.14 6.38 19.21
N PRO A 463 -5.47 6.50 19.02
CA PRO A 463 -6.08 7.44 18.08
C PRO A 463 -5.96 8.90 18.56
N LEU A 464 -6.37 9.85 17.68
CA LEU A 464 -6.47 11.28 17.99
C LEU A 464 -7.43 11.59 19.15
#